data_42803a6e704b943f645ad6e1f08bfb5d
#
_entry.id   42803a6e704b943f645ad6e1f08bfb5d
#
_cell.length_a   1.000
_cell.length_b   1.000
_cell.length_c   1.000
_cell.angle_alpha   90.00
_cell.angle_beta   90.00
_cell.angle_gamma   90.00
#
_symmetry.space_group_name_H-M   'P 1'
#
loop_
_entity.id
_entity.type
_entity.pdbx_description
1 polymer ?
#
loop_
_entity_poly.entity_id
_entity_poly.type
_entity_poly.pdbx_seq_one_letter_code
_entity_poly.pdbx_strand_id
1 'polypeptide(L)'
;AERNADLCFSPDSCSGQGLLAYNKRNYRQKGAPRQTEKHWIIAAGRHRGIICGRDWVTTQSLLSNCHRAPGNPDAPKGLLCSILYCRHCGSPMVSKRRSKSTDLPTYDYICSKKLRHGTALCSCQNLNGSQTDEDILQTLCSTLQKLLNINTPLDLDKLSQHKKRIFLTSFVKKIQWDGTTLQLFLFF
;
A
#
# COMPACT_ATOMS: atom_id res chain seq x y z
N ALA A 1 -13.32 -19.81 6.78
CA ALA A 1 -13.75 -18.82 5.79
C ALA A 1 -14.82 -19.40 4.84
N GLU A 2 -14.65 -20.63 4.34
CA GLU A 2 -15.59 -21.25 3.41
C GLU A 2 -16.99 -21.51 4.02
N ARG A 3 -17.08 -21.92 5.29
CA ARG A 3 -18.37 -22.13 5.97
C ARG A 3 -19.22 -20.89 6.13
N ASN A 4 -18.63 -19.69 6.05
CA ASN A 4 -19.38 -18.43 6.13
C ASN A 4 -19.90 -17.97 4.77
N ALA A 5 -19.33 -18.47 3.69
CA ALA A 5 -19.79 -18.20 2.34
C ALA A 5 -21.12 -18.94 2.03
N ASP A 6 -21.27 -20.17 2.56
CA ASP A 6 -22.46 -21.00 2.34
C ASP A 6 -23.72 -20.47 3.06
N LEU A 7 -23.53 -19.72 4.14
CA LEU A 7 -24.64 -19.08 4.88
C LEU A 7 -25.10 -17.76 4.26
N CYS A 8 -24.37 -17.29 3.30
CA CYS A 8 -24.51 -15.92 2.86
C CYS A 8 -24.97 -15.88 1.45
N PHE A 9 -25.62 -16.41 0.74
CA PHE A 9 -25.99 -15.74 -0.51
C PHE A 9 -26.15 -16.55 -1.80
N SER A 10 -27.20 -16.24 -2.41
CA SER A 10 -27.24 -16.12 -3.88
C SER A 10 -26.15 -15.15 -4.36
N PRO A 11 -25.24 -15.54 -5.25
CA PRO A 11 -24.11 -14.71 -5.67
C PRO A 11 -24.46 -13.40 -6.35
N ASP A 12 -25.69 -13.24 -6.80
CA ASP A 12 -26.09 -12.15 -7.68
C ASP A 12 -26.97 -11.06 -7.03
N SER A 13 -27.33 -11.21 -5.76
CA SER A 13 -28.16 -10.20 -5.09
C SER A 13 -27.49 -9.63 -3.84
N CYS A 14 -27.30 -8.32 -3.81
CA CYS A 14 -26.97 -7.55 -2.59
C CYS A 14 -28.15 -7.53 -1.59
N SER A 15 -29.15 -8.38 -1.76
CA SER A 15 -30.38 -8.44 -0.97
C SER A 15 -30.36 -9.47 0.16
N GLY A 16 -29.19 -10.05 0.47
CA GLY A 16 -29.04 -11.01 1.57
C GLY A 16 -29.27 -10.41 2.95
N GLN A 17 -29.62 -11.27 3.89
CA GLN A 17 -29.71 -10.91 5.32
C GLN A 17 -28.31 -10.65 5.87
N GLY A 18 -28.17 -9.67 6.76
CA GLY A 18 -26.92 -9.43 7.45
C GLY A 18 -26.55 -10.57 8.40
N LEU A 19 -25.27 -10.82 8.57
CA LEU A 19 -24.77 -11.85 9.50
C LEU A 19 -24.38 -11.23 10.84
N LEU A 20 -24.72 -11.94 11.91
CA LEU A 20 -24.33 -11.63 13.28
C LEU A 20 -23.35 -12.71 13.75
N ALA A 21 -22.18 -12.30 14.24
CA ALA A 21 -21.20 -13.23 14.78
C ALA A 21 -21.01 -12.99 16.28
N TYR A 22 -21.33 -14.00 17.08
CA TYR A 22 -21.22 -14.01 18.54
C TYR A 22 -20.04 -14.85 19.00
N ASN A 23 -19.74 -14.79 20.29
CA ASN A 23 -18.69 -15.59 20.94
C ASN A 23 -17.29 -15.38 20.34
N LYS A 24 -17.01 -14.17 19.84
CA LYS A 24 -15.71 -13.83 19.28
C LYS A 24 -14.60 -13.71 20.34
N ARG A 25 -14.98 -13.52 21.62
CA ARG A 25 -14.08 -13.39 22.75
C ARG A 25 -14.53 -14.28 23.90
N ASN A 26 -13.57 -14.86 24.62
CA ASN A 26 -13.85 -15.64 25.83
C ASN A 26 -13.86 -14.72 27.05
N TYR A 27 -15.03 -14.20 27.41
CA TYR A 27 -15.21 -13.32 28.57
C TYR A 27 -15.07 -14.04 29.93
N ARG A 28 -14.98 -15.38 29.95
CA ARG A 28 -14.72 -16.14 31.17
C ARG A 28 -13.25 -16.13 31.57
N GLN A 29 -12.35 -15.75 30.68
CA GLN A 29 -10.92 -15.64 30.94
C GLN A 29 -10.51 -14.18 31.11
N LYS A 30 -9.54 -13.96 32.04
CA LYS A 30 -8.97 -12.60 32.26
C LYS A 30 -8.37 -12.07 30.95
N GLY A 31 -8.72 -10.84 30.62
CA GLY A 31 -8.28 -10.22 29.35
C GLY A 31 -9.17 -10.53 28.14
N ALA A 32 -10.21 -11.34 28.29
CA ALA A 32 -11.16 -11.69 27.23
C ALA A 32 -10.48 -12.01 25.88
N PRO A 33 -9.60 -13.04 25.82
CA PRO A 33 -8.85 -13.36 24.61
C PRO A 33 -9.78 -13.67 23.44
N ARG A 34 -9.34 -13.32 22.24
CA ARG A 34 -10.08 -13.61 21.01
C ARG A 34 -10.12 -15.12 20.78
N GLN A 35 -11.28 -15.64 20.50
CA GLN A 35 -11.47 -17.05 20.16
C GLN A 35 -11.22 -17.30 18.68
N THR A 36 -10.83 -18.51 18.34
CA THR A 36 -10.72 -18.97 16.97
C THR A 36 -12.10 -19.03 16.30
N GLU A 37 -12.15 -18.86 15.00
CA GLU A 37 -13.41 -18.83 14.23
C GLU A 37 -14.26 -20.09 14.38
N LYS A 38 -13.65 -21.21 14.77
CA LYS A 38 -14.36 -22.47 15.06
C LYS A 38 -15.35 -22.38 16.22
N HIS A 39 -15.13 -21.43 17.14
CA HIS A 39 -15.98 -21.22 18.32
C HIS A 39 -16.98 -20.08 18.13
N TRP A 40 -16.95 -19.43 16.99
CA TRP A 40 -17.91 -18.37 16.71
C TRP A 40 -19.27 -18.94 16.40
N ILE A 41 -20.30 -18.30 16.93
CA ILE A 41 -21.70 -18.59 16.62
C ILE A 41 -22.14 -17.58 15.59
N ILE A 42 -22.49 -18.05 14.39
CA ILE A 42 -22.92 -17.18 13.30
C ILE A 42 -24.41 -17.42 13.08
N ALA A 43 -25.19 -16.34 13.08
CA ALA A 43 -26.62 -16.35 12.85
C ALA A 43 -27.01 -15.33 11.79
N ALA A 44 -27.99 -15.63 10.98
CA ALA A 44 -28.59 -14.68 10.07
C ALA A 44 -29.44 -13.67 10.86
N GLY A 45 -29.18 -12.38 10.64
CA GLY A 45 -29.95 -11.29 11.24
C GLY A 45 -31.21 -10.99 10.43
N ARG A 46 -32.13 -10.25 11.04
CA ARG A 46 -33.36 -9.78 10.36
C ARG A 46 -33.16 -8.51 9.53
N HIS A 47 -31.96 -7.93 9.57
CA HIS A 47 -31.62 -6.72 8.83
C HIS A 47 -31.08 -7.08 7.44
N ARG A 48 -31.26 -6.18 6.50
CA ARG A 48 -30.67 -6.31 5.15
C ARG A 48 -29.16 -6.15 5.23
N GLY A 49 -28.41 -6.99 4.51
CA GLY A 49 -26.98 -6.86 4.35
C GLY A 49 -26.63 -5.60 3.53
N ILE A 50 -25.57 -4.90 3.95
CA ILE A 50 -25.08 -3.68 3.29
C ILE A 50 -24.10 -4.02 2.16
N ILE A 51 -23.31 -5.10 2.35
CA ILE A 51 -22.27 -5.56 1.43
C ILE A 51 -22.62 -6.96 0.96
N CYS A 52 -22.43 -7.26 -0.33
CA CYS A 52 -22.69 -8.60 -0.84
C CYS A 52 -21.63 -9.58 -0.35
N GLY A 53 -21.98 -10.88 -0.24
CA GLY A 53 -21.10 -11.90 0.29
C GLY A 53 -19.82 -12.08 -0.53
N ARG A 54 -19.89 -11.93 -1.84
CA ARG A 54 -18.73 -12.00 -2.75
C ARG A 54 -17.70 -10.92 -2.41
N ASP A 55 -18.14 -9.67 -2.27
CA ASP A 55 -17.26 -8.55 -1.95
C ASP A 55 -16.65 -8.70 -0.56
N TRP A 56 -17.43 -9.22 0.40
CA TRP A 56 -16.92 -9.55 1.72
C TRP A 56 -15.80 -10.59 1.67
N VAL A 57 -16.03 -11.74 1.01
CA VAL A 57 -15.04 -12.82 0.88
C VAL A 57 -13.79 -12.32 0.17
N THR A 58 -13.94 -11.59 -0.93
CA THR A 58 -12.83 -10.99 -1.66
C THR A 58 -12.03 -10.04 -0.77
N THR A 59 -12.72 -9.17 -0.04
CA THR A 59 -12.07 -8.22 0.88
C THR A 59 -11.33 -8.97 2.01
N GLN A 60 -11.91 -10.00 2.61
CA GLN A 60 -11.26 -10.78 3.65
C GLN A 60 -10.03 -11.52 3.12
N SER A 61 -10.08 -12.07 1.91
CA SER A 61 -8.91 -12.72 1.30
C SER A 61 -7.78 -11.73 1.02
N LEU A 62 -8.09 -10.52 0.56
CA LEU A 62 -7.11 -9.45 0.37
C LEU A 62 -6.51 -9.00 1.70
N LEU A 63 -7.32 -8.83 2.75
CA LEU A 63 -6.86 -8.45 4.07
C LEU A 63 -6.01 -9.53 4.74
N SER A 64 -6.36 -10.81 4.58
CA SER A 64 -5.56 -11.92 5.13
C SER A 64 -4.19 -12.04 4.47
N ASN A 65 -4.07 -11.64 3.22
CA ASN A 65 -2.79 -11.57 2.50
C ASN A 65 -1.99 -10.29 2.81
N CYS A 66 -2.61 -9.30 3.43
CA CYS A 66 -1.97 -8.06 3.86
C CYS A 66 -1.32 -8.19 5.25
N HIS A 67 -0.41 -9.14 5.46
CA HIS A 67 0.42 -9.21 6.67
C HIS A 67 1.47 -8.09 6.67
N ARG A 68 1.02 -6.84 6.74
CA ARG A 68 1.91 -5.73 7.06
C ARG A 68 1.96 -5.62 8.57
N ALA A 69 3.12 -5.96 9.16
CA ALA A 69 3.42 -5.47 10.50
C ALA A 69 3.17 -3.94 10.53
N PRO A 70 2.56 -3.40 11.59
CA PRO A 70 2.40 -1.96 11.71
C PRO A 70 3.79 -1.33 11.54
N GLY A 71 3.95 -0.59 10.44
CA GLY A 71 5.20 0.13 10.18
C GLY A 71 5.36 1.22 11.22
N ASN A 72 6.59 1.56 11.56
CA ASN A 72 6.86 2.71 12.40
C ASN A 72 6.17 3.94 11.77
N PRO A 73 5.21 4.60 12.46
CA PRO A 73 4.52 5.77 11.94
C PRO A 73 5.48 6.93 11.65
N ASP A 74 6.61 7.00 12.38
CA ASP A 74 7.64 8.05 12.25
C ASP A 74 8.71 7.72 11.20
N ALA A 75 8.60 6.56 10.52
CA ALA A 75 9.53 6.26 9.44
C ALA A 75 9.30 7.23 8.26
N PRO A 76 10.35 7.86 7.72
CA PRO A 76 10.22 8.71 6.55
C PRO A 76 9.70 7.87 5.39
N LYS A 77 8.47 8.15 5.00
CA LYS A 77 7.85 7.51 3.84
C LYS A 77 8.28 8.29 2.61
N GLY A 78 9.22 7.74 1.84
CA GLY A 78 9.59 8.31 0.56
C GLY A 78 8.36 8.50 -0.37
N LEU A 79 8.38 9.51 -1.20
CA LEU A 79 7.26 9.86 -2.09
C LEU A 79 6.91 8.74 -3.06
N LEU A 80 7.91 7.99 -3.52
CA LEU A 80 7.78 6.93 -4.52
C LEU A 80 7.38 5.57 -3.94
N CYS A 81 7.24 5.44 -2.61
CA CYS A 81 6.75 4.21 -2.01
C CYS A 81 5.38 3.84 -2.61
N SER A 82 5.21 2.59 -3.00
CA SER A 82 4.06 1.99 -3.70
C SER A 82 4.04 2.11 -5.23
N ILE A 83 4.78 3.03 -5.83
CA ILE A 83 4.86 3.15 -7.30
C ILE A 83 6.25 2.80 -7.86
N LEU A 84 7.28 2.71 -7.00
CA LEU A 84 8.65 2.35 -7.37
C LEU A 84 8.88 0.84 -7.24
N TYR A 85 9.38 0.22 -8.30
CA TYR A 85 9.63 -1.21 -8.40
C TYR A 85 11.04 -1.50 -8.91
N CYS A 86 11.63 -2.57 -8.39
CA CYS A 86 12.89 -3.09 -8.86
C CYS A 86 12.70 -3.79 -10.22
N ARG A 87 13.47 -3.41 -11.23
CA ARG A 87 13.41 -4.04 -12.56
C ARG A 87 13.99 -5.46 -12.57
N HIS A 88 14.99 -5.75 -11.69
CA HIS A 88 15.62 -7.08 -11.65
C HIS A 88 14.68 -8.19 -11.15
N CYS A 89 13.81 -7.89 -10.19
CA CYS A 89 12.98 -8.92 -9.55
C CYS A 89 11.49 -8.58 -9.47
N GLY A 90 11.08 -7.43 -10.01
CA GLY A 90 9.69 -6.98 -10.00
C GLY A 90 9.15 -6.55 -8.62
N SER A 91 9.92 -6.73 -7.54
CA SER A 91 9.45 -6.43 -6.18
C SER A 91 9.38 -4.92 -5.93
N PRO A 92 8.43 -4.45 -5.08
CA PRO A 92 8.38 -3.04 -4.71
C PRO A 92 9.64 -2.62 -3.97
N MET A 93 10.04 -1.36 -4.14
CA MET A 93 11.11 -0.76 -3.37
C MET A 93 10.53 0.00 -2.17
N VAL A 94 11.22 -0.08 -1.04
CA VAL A 94 10.81 0.54 0.23
C VAL A 94 11.83 1.55 0.68
N SER A 95 11.38 2.64 1.30
CA SER A 95 12.29 3.63 1.88
C SER A 95 12.86 3.12 3.20
N LYS A 96 14.19 3.24 3.36
CA LYS A 96 14.91 2.94 4.59
C LYS A 96 15.74 4.14 4.99
N ARG A 97 15.58 4.63 6.21
CA ARG A 97 16.37 5.74 6.74
C ARG A 97 17.86 5.36 6.76
N ARG A 98 18.71 6.27 6.27
CA ARG A 98 20.16 6.05 6.17
C ARG A 98 20.87 6.24 7.52
N SER A 99 20.57 7.30 8.23
CA SER A 99 21.17 7.62 9.54
C SER A 99 20.17 8.27 10.49
N LYS A 100 20.44 8.12 11.80
CA LYS A 100 19.67 8.79 12.86
C LYS A 100 20.20 10.19 13.22
N SER A 101 21.38 10.57 12.72
CA SER A 101 22.16 11.70 13.24
C SER A 101 22.09 12.99 12.45
N THR A 102 21.25 13.12 11.44
CA THR A 102 21.13 14.33 10.64
C THR A 102 19.77 14.99 10.82
N ASP A 103 19.73 16.30 10.91
CA ASP A 103 18.52 17.13 11.05
C ASP A 103 17.55 16.94 9.87
N LEU A 104 18.07 16.51 8.71
CA LEU A 104 17.26 16.18 7.55
C LEU A 104 17.15 14.65 7.40
N PRO A 105 15.94 14.10 7.28
CA PRO A 105 15.73 12.66 7.15
C PRO A 105 16.19 12.16 5.78
N THR A 106 17.45 11.72 5.68
CA THR A 106 17.97 11.07 4.49
C THR A 106 17.55 9.59 4.48
N TYR A 107 17.08 9.12 3.33
CA TYR A 107 16.66 7.73 3.14
C TYR A 107 17.03 7.23 1.75
N ASP A 108 17.18 5.91 1.66
CA ASP A 108 17.37 5.21 0.39
C ASP A 108 16.17 4.33 0.07
N TYR A 109 15.89 4.17 -1.21
CA TYR A 109 15.00 3.14 -1.69
C TYR A 109 15.78 1.84 -1.87
N ILE A 110 15.29 0.78 -1.23
CA ILE A 110 15.88 -0.55 -1.26
C ILE A 110 14.84 -1.54 -1.75
N CYS A 111 15.25 -2.46 -2.62
CA CYS A 111 14.37 -3.54 -3.06
C CYS A 111 13.89 -4.36 -1.85
N SER A 112 12.58 -4.56 -1.72
CA SER A 112 11.99 -5.28 -0.58
C SER A 112 12.46 -6.73 -0.51
N LYS A 113 12.72 -7.39 -1.65
CA LYS A 113 13.27 -8.73 -1.72
C LYS A 113 14.72 -8.77 -1.23
N LYS A 114 15.55 -7.81 -1.66
CA LYS A 114 16.92 -7.64 -1.16
C LYS A 114 16.95 -7.35 0.36
N LEU A 115 16.02 -6.52 0.84
CA LEU A 115 15.96 -6.16 2.25
C LEU A 115 15.61 -7.36 3.16
N ARG A 116 14.77 -8.28 2.69
CA ARG A 116 14.30 -9.45 3.45
C ARG A 116 15.26 -10.64 3.35
N HIS A 117 15.87 -10.84 2.20
CA HIS A 117 16.58 -12.07 1.86
C HIS A 117 18.04 -11.85 1.45
N GLY A 118 18.51 -10.60 1.52
CA GLY A 118 19.88 -10.27 1.14
C GLY A 118 20.10 -10.17 -0.37
N THR A 119 21.39 -9.99 -0.73
CA THR A 119 21.82 -9.80 -2.12
C THR A 119 21.73 -11.05 -2.97
N ALA A 120 21.64 -12.23 -2.37
CA ALA A 120 21.50 -13.51 -3.09
C ALA A 120 20.27 -13.58 -3.99
N LEU A 121 19.15 -12.95 -3.59
CA LEU A 121 17.91 -12.96 -4.35
C LEU A 121 17.67 -11.69 -5.19
N CYS A 122 18.41 -10.63 -4.93
CA CYS A 122 18.35 -9.41 -5.75
C CYS A 122 19.59 -8.55 -5.49
N SER A 123 20.39 -8.33 -6.53
CA SER A 123 21.61 -7.54 -6.49
C SER A 123 21.40 -6.06 -6.85
N CYS A 124 20.15 -5.63 -7.09
CA CYS A 124 19.84 -4.26 -7.49
C CYS A 124 20.45 -3.23 -6.53
N GLN A 125 21.05 -2.18 -7.07
CA GLN A 125 21.62 -1.10 -6.28
C GLN A 125 20.53 -0.30 -5.55
N ASN A 126 20.88 0.24 -4.39
CA ASN A 126 20.00 1.13 -3.66
C ASN A 126 19.94 2.49 -4.38
N LEU A 127 18.82 3.17 -4.26
CA LEU A 127 18.59 4.46 -4.90
C LEU A 127 18.48 5.54 -3.82
N ASN A 128 19.20 6.66 -3.99
CA ASN A 128 19.10 7.80 -3.07
C ASN A 128 17.68 8.39 -3.10
N GLY A 129 16.93 8.22 -2.01
CA GLY A 129 15.52 8.56 -1.99
C GLY A 129 15.25 10.05 -2.02
N SER A 130 15.95 10.83 -1.20
CA SER A 130 15.70 12.28 -1.08
C SER A 130 15.93 13.00 -2.40
N GLN A 131 17.08 12.75 -3.03
CA GLN A 131 17.42 13.36 -4.32
C GLN A 131 16.49 12.91 -5.44
N THR A 132 16.21 11.61 -5.49
CA THR A 132 15.35 11.05 -6.55
C THR A 132 13.91 11.55 -6.47
N ASP A 133 13.38 11.76 -5.27
CA ASP A 133 12.03 12.31 -5.10
C ASP A 133 11.92 13.73 -5.69
N GLU A 134 12.95 14.56 -5.50
CA GLU A 134 13.02 15.90 -6.06
C GLU A 134 13.18 15.86 -7.59
N ASP A 135 14.10 15.06 -8.09
CA ASP A 135 14.39 14.95 -9.54
C ASP A 135 13.14 14.46 -10.31
N ILE A 136 12.41 13.51 -9.77
CA ILE A 136 11.19 12.99 -10.40
C ILE A 136 10.07 14.03 -10.39
N LEU A 137 9.90 14.75 -9.28
CA LEU A 137 8.92 15.83 -9.21
C LEU A 137 9.22 16.92 -10.23
N GLN A 138 10.46 17.36 -10.35
CA GLN A 138 10.88 18.36 -11.32
C GLN A 138 10.70 17.88 -12.76
N THR A 139 11.09 16.63 -13.04
CA THR A 139 10.94 16.03 -14.38
C THR A 139 9.45 15.92 -14.75
N LEU A 140 8.60 15.49 -13.83
CA LEU A 140 7.16 15.39 -14.07
C LEU A 140 6.56 16.80 -14.34
N CYS A 141 6.91 17.79 -13.53
CA CYS A 141 6.44 19.15 -13.73
C CYS A 141 6.85 19.72 -15.09
N SER A 142 8.12 19.57 -15.47
CA SER A 142 8.61 20.06 -16.76
C SER A 142 7.94 19.36 -17.94
N THR A 143 7.66 18.07 -17.80
CA THR A 143 6.94 17.29 -18.81
C THR A 143 5.48 17.74 -18.93
N LEU A 144 4.79 17.91 -17.81
CA LEU A 144 3.40 18.39 -17.81
C LEU A 144 3.26 19.82 -18.35
N GLN A 145 4.19 20.72 -18.00
CA GLN A 145 4.21 22.09 -18.54
C GLN A 145 4.33 22.08 -20.06
N LYS A 146 5.22 21.24 -20.60
CA LYS A 146 5.38 21.10 -22.05
C LYS A 146 4.13 20.53 -22.74
N LEU A 147 3.54 19.48 -22.15
CA LEU A 147 2.36 18.81 -22.72
C LEU A 147 1.12 19.70 -22.67
N LEU A 148 0.94 20.48 -21.61
CA LEU A 148 -0.24 21.29 -21.38
C LEU A 148 -0.06 22.75 -21.82
N ASN A 149 1.11 23.10 -22.39
CA ASN A 149 1.47 24.48 -22.76
C ASN A 149 1.26 25.50 -21.62
N ILE A 150 1.51 25.09 -20.36
CA ILE A 150 1.34 25.94 -19.20
C ILE A 150 2.64 26.71 -18.94
N ASN A 151 2.60 28.03 -19.05
CA ASN A 151 3.76 28.91 -18.81
C ASN A 151 3.96 29.29 -17.34
N THR A 152 3.04 28.94 -16.44
CA THR A 152 3.16 29.25 -15.01
C THR A 152 3.99 28.17 -14.30
N PRO A 153 5.00 28.54 -13.49
CA PRO A 153 5.76 27.57 -12.72
C PRO A 153 4.86 26.92 -11.67
N LEU A 154 4.84 25.57 -11.66
CA LEU A 154 4.21 24.80 -10.60
C LEU A 154 5.13 24.82 -9.37
N ASP A 155 4.77 25.63 -8.37
CA ASP A 155 5.51 25.73 -7.10
C ASP A 155 5.17 24.52 -6.21
N LEU A 156 5.96 23.45 -6.35
CA LEU A 156 5.78 22.24 -5.56
C LEU A 156 6.38 22.33 -4.15
N ASP A 157 7.25 23.31 -3.90
CA ASP A 157 7.96 23.42 -2.61
C ASP A 157 7.00 23.76 -1.47
N LYS A 158 5.94 24.50 -1.77
CA LYS A 158 4.88 24.85 -0.83
C LYS A 158 3.90 23.70 -0.53
N LEU A 159 4.00 22.60 -1.25
CA LEU A 159 3.09 21.48 -1.05
C LEU A 159 3.57 20.57 0.08
N SER A 160 2.63 20.13 0.94
CA SER A 160 2.91 19.07 1.91
C SER A 160 3.29 17.75 1.23
N GLN A 161 4.05 16.90 1.91
CA GLN A 161 4.45 15.57 1.41
C GLN A 161 3.26 14.74 0.91
N HIS A 162 2.12 14.84 1.60
CA HIS A 162 0.89 14.15 1.20
C HIS A 162 0.36 14.65 -0.14
N LYS A 163 0.33 15.98 -0.35
CA LYS A 163 -0.10 16.58 -1.62
C LYS A 163 0.86 16.26 -2.78
N LYS A 164 2.18 16.29 -2.53
CA LYS A 164 3.20 15.86 -3.51
C LYS A 164 2.97 14.40 -3.94
N ARG A 165 2.64 13.52 -2.99
CA ARG A 165 2.35 12.11 -3.28
C ARG A 165 1.07 11.94 -4.10
N ILE A 166 -0.02 12.64 -3.76
CA ILE A 166 -1.26 12.61 -4.56
C ILE A 166 -0.95 13.07 -5.98
N PHE A 167 -0.23 14.17 -6.13
CA PHE A 167 0.17 14.68 -7.44
C PHE A 167 0.92 13.62 -8.25
N LEU A 168 1.96 13.00 -7.69
CA LEU A 168 2.71 11.94 -8.35
C LEU A 168 1.82 10.75 -8.77
N THR A 169 1.00 10.25 -7.86
CA THR A 169 0.14 9.07 -8.12
C THR A 169 -1.00 9.34 -9.10
N SER A 170 -1.35 10.62 -9.34
CA SER A 170 -2.34 10.99 -10.34
C SER A 170 -1.82 10.87 -11.79
N PHE A 171 -0.52 11.03 -12.00
CA PHE A 171 0.08 11.01 -13.33
C PHE A 171 0.98 9.80 -13.59
N VAL A 172 1.62 9.27 -12.54
CA VAL A 172 2.59 8.18 -12.65
C VAL A 172 1.96 6.85 -12.27
N LYS A 173 1.84 5.95 -13.24
CA LYS A 173 1.35 4.59 -13.05
C LYS A 173 2.36 3.71 -12.31
N LYS A 174 3.63 3.80 -12.69
CA LYS A 174 4.69 2.94 -12.19
C LYS A 174 6.05 3.56 -12.49
N ILE A 175 7.03 3.32 -11.61
CA ILE A 175 8.43 3.63 -11.84
C ILE A 175 9.23 2.35 -11.69
N GLN A 176 10.23 2.13 -12.54
CA GLN A 176 11.14 0.99 -12.46
C GLN A 176 12.58 1.46 -12.33
N TRP A 177 13.31 0.84 -11.42
CA TRP A 177 14.73 1.06 -11.20
C TRP A 177 15.53 -0.18 -11.55
N ASP A 178 16.53 -0.06 -12.43
CA ASP A 178 17.38 -1.18 -12.85
C ASP A 178 18.76 -1.20 -12.17
N GLY A 179 19.04 -0.25 -11.30
CA GLY A 179 20.36 -0.07 -10.64
C GLY A 179 21.14 1.11 -11.19
N THR A 180 20.78 1.64 -12.37
CA THR A 180 21.46 2.77 -13.02
C THR A 180 20.49 3.80 -13.54
N THR A 181 19.37 3.37 -14.13
CA THR A 181 18.37 4.23 -14.77
C THR A 181 16.98 4.05 -14.19
N LEU A 182 16.20 5.14 -14.18
CA LEU A 182 14.79 5.17 -13.80
C LEU A 182 13.92 5.23 -15.05
N GLN A 183 12.94 4.34 -15.13
CA GLN A 183 11.91 4.36 -16.17
C GLN A 183 10.58 4.75 -15.57
N LEU A 184 9.98 5.85 -16.06
CA LEU A 184 8.67 6.33 -15.66
C LEU A 184 7.62 5.84 -16.65
N PHE A 185 6.52 5.30 -16.12
CA PHE A 185 5.34 4.92 -16.89
C PHE A 185 4.19 5.83 -16.44
N LEU A 186 3.69 6.62 -17.36
CA LEU A 186 2.60 7.55 -17.12
C LEU A 186 1.25 6.91 -17.48
N PHE A 187 0.15 7.52 -17.08
CA PHE A 187 -1.21 7.04 -17.39
C PHE A 187 -1.68 7.41 -18.81
N PHE A 188 -0.94 8.23 -19.52
CA PHE A 188 -1.27 8.73 -20.87
C PHE A 188 -0.15 8.48 -21.84
#